data_2e0e0c8775908b2e182b62f702b9cede
#
_entry.id   2e0e0c8775908b2e182b62f702b9cede
#
_cell.length_a   1.000
_cell.length_b   1.000
_cell.length_c   1.000
_cell.angle_alpha   90.00
_cell.angle_beta   90.00
_cell.angle_gamma   90.00
#
_symmetry.space_group_name_H-M   'P 1'
#
loop_
_entity.id
_entity.type
_entity.pdbx_description
1 polymer ?
#
loop_
_entity_poly.entity_id
_entity_poly.type
_entity_poly.pdbx_seq_one_letter_code
_entity_poly.pdbx_strand_id
1 'polypeptide(L)'
;MLQIYNTLSRQKEYFKPLHEGHVGMYVCGPTVYGDAHLGHARPAITFDLLYRYLMHLGYKVRYVRNITDVGHLEHDADEGEDKIAKKARLEQLEPMEVVQYFTNRYHRDMALLNVLPPSIEPHASGHIIEQIAFVQKIMDKGYAYVSNGSVYMDVEKYAKDYPYGKLSGRNLEDIDTETRELDGQQEKKHSFDFALWKKAAPEHIMHWPSPWSEGFPGWHMECSAMGTKYLGEQFDIHGGGMDLMFPHHEAEIAQSCAALGKESVRYWMHNNMITIAGKKMGKSYNNFITLEQFFAGNHELLEQPFSPMTIRFFILQAHYRSTVDFSNDALVAAEKGLARLTEAYQRLMKIKASATSSVEIGNLRERCQEAMDDDLNSPIVISHLFDSARAINTVFDGKGTISEADLKELREVWKTYATDILGLQLDGAQDAGAGMDAYKGAVDMLLNMRLEAKRNKDWGTSDKIRNALTELGFTIKDTKDGFEWSL
;
A
#
# COMPACT_ATOMS: atom_id res chain seq x y z
N MET A 1 22.00 14.89 -0.40
CA MET A 1 21.19 14.91 -1.67
C MET A 1 20.64 13.51 -1.89
N LEU A 2 19.34 13.42 -2.08
CA LEU A 2 18.65 12.12 -2.20
C LEU A 2 19.21 11.27 -3.34
N GLN A 3 19.55 10.04 -3.03
CA GLN A 3 19.81 8.95 -3.98
C GLN A 3 18.70 7.93 -3.86
N ILE A 4 18.26 7.39 -4.99
CA ILE A 4 17.28 6.30 -5.04
C ILE A 4 17.80 5.18 -5.94
N TYR A 5 17.51 3.95 -5.57
CA TYR A 5 17.84 2.81 -6.40
C TYR A 5 16.86 2.72 -7.56
N ASN A 6 17.39 2.88 -8.78
CA ASN A 6 16.61 2.73 -9.99
C ASN A 6 16.71 1.29 -10.49
N THR A 7 15.60 0.56 -10.48
CA THR A 7 15.56 -0.84 -10.90
C THR A 7 15.98 -1.01 -12.38
N LEU A 8 15.70 0.00 -13.22
CA LEU A 8 16.03 -0.05 -14.63
C LEU A 8 17.56 -0.05 -14.87
N SER A 9 18.29 0.81 -14.17
CA SER A 9 19.76 0.88 -14.26
C SER A 9 20.45 -0.06 -13.28
N ARG A 10 19.73 -0.59 -12.28
CA ARG A 10 20.24 -1.41 -11.17
C ARG A 10 21.30 -0.71 -10.32
N GLN A 11 21.21 0.61 -10.20
CA GLN A 11 22.14 1.45 -9.46
C GLN A 11 21.39 2.48 -8.60
N LYS A 12 22.04 2.97 -7.54
CA LYS A 12 21.61 4.18 -6.84
C LYS A 12 21.99 5.39 -7.69
N GLU A 13 21.00 6.23 -7.93
CA GLU A 13 21.15 7.44 -8.73
C GLU A 13 20.77 8.66 -7.91
N TYR A 14 21.47 9.79 -8.10
CA TYR A 14 21.04 11.05 -7.53
C TYR A 14 19.69 11.46 -8.12
N PHE A 15 18.73 11.66 -7.25
CA PHE A 15 17.39 12.06 -7.67
C PHE A 15 17.41 13.46 -8.26
N LYS A 16 16.95 13.57 -9.49
CA LYS A 16 16.79 14.82 -10.21
C LYS A 16 15.44 14.83 -10.91
N PRO A 17 14.48 15.66 -10.49
CA PRO A 17 13.17 15.70 -11.11
C PRO A 17 13.23 16.21 -12.55
N LEU A 18 12.26 15.85 -13.37
CA LEU A 18 12.08 16.35 -14.74
C LEU A 18 11.76 17.86 -14.74
N HIS A 19 11.01 18.29 -13.74
CA HIS A 19 10.62 19.69 -13.55
C HIS A 19 11.06 20.18 -12.18
N GLU A 20 11.84 21.24 -12.15
CA GLU A 20 12.38 21.80 -10.90
C GLU A 20 11.26 22.07 -9.88
N GLY A 21 11.45 21.62 -8.65
CA GLY A 21 10.49 21.77 -7.55
C GLY A 21 9.23 20.89 -7.63
N HIS A 22 9.05 20.11 -8.69
CA HIS A 22 7.87 19.26 -8.88
C HIS A 22 8.27 17.82 -9.16
N VAL A 23 7.51 16.86 -8.63
CA VAL A 23 7.71 15.43 -8.84
C VAL A 23 6.40 14.78 -9.25
N GLY A 24 6.43 14.06 -10.37
CA GLY A 24 5.35 13.16 -10.80
C GLY A 24 5.66 11.74 -10.32
N MET A 25 4.77 11.17 -9.48
CA MET A 25 4.92 9.81 -8.94
C MET A 25 3.66 9.00 -9.24
N TYR A 26 3.82 7.84 -9.86
CA TYR A 26 2.77 6.84 -10.06
C TYR A 26 3.10 5.57 -9.29
N VAL A 27 2.14 5.02 -8.59
CA VAL A 27 2.28 3.73 -7.89
C VAL A 27 1.10 2.84 -8.23
N CYS A 28 1.37 1.60 -8.61
CA CYS A 28 0.31 0.63 -8.85
C CYS A 28 -0.52 0.41 -7.59
N GLY A 29 -1.82 0.57 -7.73
CA GLY A 29 -2.78 0.41 -6.65
C GLY A 29 -3.36 -1.00 -6.54
N PRO A 30 -4.31 -1.22 -5.64
CA PRO A 30 -4.89 -2.54 -5.41
C PRO A 30 -5.91 -2.92 -6.48
N THR A 31 -6.06 -4.23 -6.71
CA THR A 31 -7.27 -4.79 -7.31
C THR A 31 -8.29 -5.05 -6.21
N VAL A 32 -9.43 -4.39 -6.28
CA VAL A 32 -10.39 -4.29 -5.16
C VAL A 32 -11.45 -5.40 -5.19
N TYR A 33 -11.03 -6.66 -5.05
CA TYR A 33 -11.91 -7.83 -4.95
C TYR A 33 -11.85 -8.52 -3.57
N GLY A 34 -11.05 -8.01 -2.65
CA GLY A 34 -10.86 -8.56 -1.31
C GLY A 34 -10.18 -7.60 -0.37
N ASP A 35 -10.12 -7.96 0.91
CA ASP A 35 -9.52 -7.16 1.97
C ASP A 35 -8.02 -6.98 1.77
N ALA A 36 -7.53 -5.83 2.24
CA ALA A 36 -6.10 -5.53 2.23
C ALA A 36 -5.32 -6.49 3.14
N HIS A 37 -4.09 -6.77 2.75
CA HIS A 37 -3.16 -7.65 3.47
C HIS A 37 -1.75 -7.03 3.49
N LEU A 38 -0.79 -7.70 4.13
CA LEU A 38 0.59 -7.19 4.24
C LEU A 38 1.25 -6.89 2.88
N GLY A 39 0.90 -7.63 1.83
CA GLY A 39 1.36 -7.36 0.47
C GLY A 39 0.88 -6.02 -0.10
N HIS A 40 -0.28 -5.50 0.37
CA HIS A 40 -0.74 -4.15 0.07
C HIS A 40 -0.13 -3.10 1.02
N ALA A 41 0.06 -3.45 2.30
CA ALA A 41 0.65 -2.54 3.27
C ALA A 41 2.11 -2.20 2.94
N ARG A 42 2.88 -3.17 2.44
CA ARG A 42 4.31 -2.99 2.14
C ARG A 42 4.56 -1.88 1.12
N PRO A 43 4.02 -1.94 -0.12
CA PRO A 43 4.17 -0.84 -1.08
C PRO A 43 3.52 0.45 -0.57
N ALA A 44 2.34 0.40 0.05
CA ALA A 44 1.68 1.59 0.56
C ALA A 44 2.56 2.37 1.55
N ILE A 45 3.16 1.69 2.53
CA ILE A 45 4.07 2.32 3.51
C ILE A 45 5.39 2.74 2.87
N THR A 46 5.94 1.97 1.94
CA THR A 46 7.18 2.32 1.24
C THR A 46 7.04 3.61 0.44
N PHE A 47 5.97 3.73 -0.35
CA PHE A 47 5.75 4.92 -1.17
C PHE A 47 5.17 6.09 -0.38
N ASP A 48 4.52 5.85 0.76
CA ASP A 48 4.20 6.90 1.73
C ASP A 48 5.46 7.51 2.35
N LEU A 49 6.45 6.67 2.70
CA LEU A 49 7.75 7.14 3.19
C LEU A 49 8.45 8.03 2.14
N LEU A 50 8.48 7.59 0.88
CA LEU A 50 9.04 8.37 -0.22
C LEU A 50 8.26 9.68 -0.42
N TYR A 51 6.93 9.62 -0.44
CA TYR A 51 6.07 10.79 -0.62
C TYR A 51 6.29 11.84 0.47
N ARG A 52 6.30 11.41 1.75
CA ARG A 52 6.59 12.29 2.90
C ARG A 52 7.99 12.88 2.82
N TYR A 53 8.97 12.08 2.43
CA TYR A 53 10.36 12.57 2.33
C TYR A 53 10.56 13.55 1.18
N LEU A 54 9.95 13.32 0.02
CA LEU A 54 9.97 14.29 -1.09
C LEU A 54 9.31 15.63 -0.70
N MET A 55 8.19 15.59 0.02
CA MET A 55 7.57 16.80 0.56
C MET A 55 8.46 17.52 1.58
N HIS A 56 9.14 16.78 2.46
CA HIS A 56 10.12 17.32 3.40
C HIS A 56 11.29 18.01 2.68
N LEU A 57 11.74 17.48 1.56
CA LEU A 57 12.75 18.10 0.69
C LEU A 57 12.24 19.35 -0.06
N GLY A 58 10.97 19.71 0.09
CA GLY A 58 10.35 20.90 -0.50
C GLY A 58 9.73 20.69 -1.89
N TYR A 59 9.66 19.46 -2.38
CA TYR A 59 9.02 19.17 -3.66
C TYR A 59 7.48 19.22 -3.56
N LYS A 60 6.84 19.74 -4.60
CA LYS A 60 5.41 19.55 -4.85
C LYS A 60 5.22 18.23 -5.58
N VAL A 61 4.68 17.24 -4.89
CA VAL A 61 4.51 15.89 -5.46
C VAL A 61 3.09 15.71 -5.96
N ARG A 62 2.94 15.36 -7.25
CA ARG A 62 1.70 14.83 -7.79
C ARG A 62 1.76 13.32 -7.72
N TYR A 63 1.12 12.77 -6.71
CA TYR A 63 1.08 11.33 -6.46
C TYR A 63 -0.20 10.74 -7.02
N VAL A 64 -0.07 9.82 -7.96
CA VAL A 64 -1.16 9.07 -8.59
C VAL A 64 -1.06 7.61 -8.15
N ARG A 65 -2.16 7.05 -7.67
CA ARG A 65 -2.28 5.61 -7.36
C ARG A 65 -3.64 5.15 -7.86
N ASN A 66 -3.68 4.18 -8.75
CA ASN A 66 -4.92 3.72 -9.32
C ASN A 66 -5.69 2.75 -8.41
N ILE A 67 -6.96 2.57 -8.75
CA ILE A 67 -7.78 1.44 -8.32
C ILE A 67 -8.04 0.58 -9.56
N THR A 68 -7.59 -0.68 -9.51
CA THR A 68 -7.91 -1.68 -10.54
C THR A 68 -9.26 -2.28 -10.21
N ASP A 69 -10.26 -1.88 -10.99
CA ASP A 69 -11.66 -2.27 -10.82
C ASP A 69 -12.24 -3.01 -12.04
N VAL A 70 -11.39 -3.33 -13.03
CA VAL A 70 -11.72 -4.14 -14.22
C VAL A 70 -10.45 -4.70 -14.87
N GLY A 71 -10.59 -5.78 -15.60
CA GLY A 71 -9.55 -6.29 -16.51
C GLY A 71 -8.43 -7.09 -15.87
N HIS A 72 -8.49 -7.35 -14.56
CA HIS A 72 -7.53 -8.20 -13.88
C HIS A 72 -8.08 -9.63 -13.74
N LEU A 73 -7.63 -10.49 -14.65
CA LEU A 73 -8.08 -11.87 -14.73
C LEU A 73 -7.38 -12.78 -13.71
N GLU A 74 -7.94 -13.97 -13.51
CA GLU A 74 -7.35 -14.98 -12.64
C GLU A 74 -5.96 -15.40 -13.13
N HIS A 75 -5.10 -15.78 -12.19
CA HIS A 75 -3.71 -16.20 -12.42
C HIS A 75 -2.81 -15.15 -13.09
N ASP A 76 -3.24 -13.86 -13.12
CA ASP A 76 -2.55 -12.74 -13.78
C ASP A 76 -2.28 -13.04 -15.28
N ALA A 77 -3.16 -13.85 -15.88
CA ALA A 77 -3.12 -14.27 -17.26
C ALA A 77 -4.04 -13.42 -18.16
N ASP A 78 -3.98 -13.64 -19.48
CA ASP A 78 -4.87 -12.99 -20.45
C ASP A 78 -6.19 -13.77 -20.68
N GLU A 79 -6.41 -14.85 -19.92
CA GLU A 79 -7.62 -15.67 -19.95
C GLU A 79 -8.06 -16.03 -18.53
N GLY A 80 -9.34 -16.33 -18.39
CA GLY A 80 -9.97 -16.64 -17.12
C GLY A 80 -11.06 -15.62 -16.79
N GLU A 81 -11.70 -15.80 -15.64
CA GLU A 81 -12.73 -14.90 -15.16
C GLU A 81 -12.07 -13.66 -14.51
N ASP A 82 -12.64 -12.47 -14.71
CA ASP A 82 -12.24 -11.27 -13.99
C ASP A 82 -12.44 -11.46 -12.49
N LYS A 83 -11.43 -11.10 -11.69
CA LYS A 83 -11.41 -11.32 -10.23
C LYS A 83 -12.60 -10.66 -9.51
N ILE A 84 -13.02 -9.47 -9.97
CA ILE A 84 -14.15 -8.73 -9.40
C ILE A 84 -15.47 -9.35 -9.84
N ALA A 85 -15.61 -9.67 -11.14
CA ALA A 85 -16.79 -10.32 -11.67
C ALA A 85 -17.04 -11.69 -11.01
N LYS A 86 -15.99 -12.47 -10.81
CA LYS A 86 -16.06 -13.75 -10.06
C LYS A 86 -16.55 -13.55 -8.64
N LYS A 87 -16.01 -12.56 -7.92
CA LYS A 87 -16.41 -12.24 -6.56
C LYS A 87 -17.89 -11.82 -6.50
N ALA A 88 -18.29 -10.94 -7.40
CA ALA A 88 -19.67 -10.46 -7.51
C ALA A 88 -20.65 -11.62 -7.78
N ARG A 89 -20.32 -12.50 -8.72
CA ARG A 89 -21.14 -13.68 -9.04
C ARG A 89 -21.29 -14.62 -7.85
N LEU A 90 -20.19 -14.90 -7.13
CA LEU A 90 -20.20 -15.79 -5.96
C LEU A 90 -21.03 -15.22 -4.81
N GLU A 91 -21.07 -13.92 -4.64
CA GLU A 91 -21.80 -13.22 -3.57
C GLU A 91 -23.16 -12.68 -4.02
N GLN A 92 -23.55 -12.91 -5.28
CA GLN A 92 -24.81 -12.40 -5.88
C GLN A 92 -24.94 -10.87 -5.81
N LEU A 93 -23.84 -10.17 -6.09
CA LEU A 93 -23.73 -8.72 -6.11
C LEU A 93 -23.42 -8.21 -7.52
N GLU A 94 -23.61 -6.92 -7.75
CA GLU A 94 -23.06 -6.24 -8.93
C GLU A 94 -21.56 -5.98 -8.75
N PRO A 95 -20.72 -6.06 -9.82
CA PRO A 95 -19.29 -5.80 -9.73
C PRO A 95 -18.94 -4.47 -9.04
N MET A 96 -19.70 -3.41 -9.30
CA MET A 96 -19.43 -2.10 -8.69
C MET A 96 -19.80 -2.03 -7.20
N GLU A 97 -20.69 -2.89 -6.69
CA GLU A 97 -20.91 -3.04 -5.23
C GLU A 97 -19.67 -3.65 -4.57
N VAL A 98 -19.09 -4.69 -5.19
CA VAL A 98 -17.83 -5.30 -4.73
C VAL A 98 -16.70 -4.26 -4.72
N VAL A 99 -16.53 -3.53 -5.81
CA VAL A 99 -15.54 -2.45 -5.96
C VAL A 99 -15.69 -1.42 -4.85
N GLN A 100 -16.90 -0.88 -4.67
CA GLN A 100 -17.17 0.15 -3.67
C GLN A 100 -16.89 -0.36 -2.25
N TYR A 101 -17.33 -1.56 -1.92
CA TYR A 101 -17.14 -2.17 -0.61
C TYR A 101 -15.66 -2.34 -0.27
N PHE A 102 -14.87 -2.99 -1.14
CA PHE A 102 -13.45 -3.24 -0.86
C PHE A 102 -12.57 -1.99 -1.01
N THR A 103 -12.93 -1.04 -1.86
CA THR A 103 -12.24 0.26 -1.93
C THR A 103 -12.36 1.02 -0.61
N ASN A 104 -13.56 1.09 -0.03
CA ASN A 104 -13.77 1.75 1.26
C ASN A 104 -12.98 1.06 2.38
N ARG A 105 -12.94 -0.26 2.39
CA ARG A 105 -12.16 -1.04 3.38
C ARG A 105 -10.66 -0.82 3.20
N TYR A 106 -10.18 -0.80 1.96
CA TYR A 106 -8.78 -0.47 1.66
C TYR A 106 -8.41 0.92 2.17
N HIS A 107 -9.23 1.94 1.90
CA HIS A 107 -8.98 3.30 2.40
C HIS A 107 -8.95 3.36 3.93
N ARG A 108 -9.89 2.68 4.60
CA ARG A 108 -9.91 2.57 6.06
C ARG A 108 -8.59 1.96 6.59
N ASP A 109 -8.18 0.84 6.01
CA ASP A 109 -6.98 0.13 6.46
C ASP A 109 -5.71 0.95 6.21
N MET A 110 -5.62 1.66 5.08
CA MET A 110 -4.50 2.58 4.79
C MET A 110 -4.49 3.78 5.74
N ALA A 111 -5.65 4.33 6.10
CA ALA A 111 -5.75 5.41 7.09
C ALA A 111 -5.30 4.95 8.48
N LEU A 112 -5.69 3.73 8.90
CA LEU A 112 -5.21 3.14 10.16
C LEU A 112 -3.70 2.96 10.19
N LEU A 113 -3.08 2.62 9.06
CA LEU A 113 -1.62 2.56 8.90
C LEU A 113 -0.96 3.95 8.79
N ASN A 114 -1.72 5.03 8.88
CA ASN A 114 -1.26 6.42 8.68
C ASN A 114 -0.59 6.66 7.32
N VAL A 115 -1.06 5.97 6.29
CA VAL A 115 -0.65 6.19 4.89
C VAL A 115 -1.40 7.40 4.35
N LEU A 116 -0.68 8.37 3.82
CA LEU A 116 -1.30 9.56 3.21
C LEU A 116 -2.04 9.18 1.91
N PRO A 117 -3.20 9.78 1.66
CA PRO A 117 -3.91 9.57 0.40
C PRO A 117 -3.07 10.11 -0.78
N PRO A 118 -3.19 9.51 -1.98
CA PRO A 118 -2.60 10.08 -3.18
C PRO A 118 -3.29 11.40 -3.57
N SER A 119 -2.64 12.20 -4.41
CA SER A 119 -3.24 13.43 -4.96
C SER A 119 -4.41 13.10 -5.90
N ILE A 120 -4.29 11.99 -6.64
CA ILE A 120 -5.27 11.51 -7.61
C ILE A 120 -5.35 9.98 -7.49
N GLU A 121 -6.55 9.45 -7.35
CA GLU A 121 -6.80 8.00 -7.31
C GLU A 121 -7.79 7.60 -8.41
N PRO A 122 -7.30 7.38 -9.65
CA PRO A 122 -8.13 7.06 -10.79
C PRO A 122 -8.56 5.59 -10.79
N HIS A 123 -9.79 5.32 -11.22
CA HIS A 123 -10.30 3.98 -11.47
C HIS A 123 -10.06 3.57 -12.92
N ALA A 124 -9.68 2.32 -13.17
CA ALA A 124 -9.45 1.79 -14.51
C ALA A 124 -10.72 1.86 -15.37
N SER A 125 -11.89 1.52 -14.80
CA SER A 125 -13.19 1.61 -15.48
C SER A 125 -13.59 3.03 -15.85
N GLY A 126 -13.11 4.04 -15.12
CA GLY A 126 -13.34 5.45 -15.40
C GLY A 126 -12.45 6.01 -16.54
N HIS A 127 -11.52 5.20 -17.09
CA HIS A 127 -10.51 5.64 -18.05
C HIS A 127 -10.49 4.79 -19.33
N ILE A 128 -11.61 4.18 -19.67
CA ILE A 128 -11.73 3.31 -20.84
C ILE A 128 -11.41 4.07 -22.15
N ILE A 129 -11.85 5.31 -22.26
CA ILE A 129 -11.61 6.14 -23.46
C ILE A 129 -10.11 6.38 -23.66
N GLU A 130 -9.39 6.70 -22.59
CA GLU A 130 -7.95 6.92 -22.63
C GLU A 130 -7.19 5.62 -22.96
N GLN A 131 -7.64 4.50 -22.43
CA GLN A 131 -7.05 3.20 -22.70
C GLN A 131 -7.26 2.79 -24.16
N ILE A 132 -8.48 2.92 -24.71
CA ILE A 132 -8.76 2.68 -26.14
C ILE A 132 -7.88 3.59 -27.02
N ALA A 133 -7.77 4.87 -26.69
CA ALA A 133 -6.95 5.81 -27.45
C ALA A 133 -5.45 5.44 -27.39
N PHE A 134 -4.99 4.91 -26.27
CA PHE A 134 -3.61 4.47 -26.11
C PHE A 134 -3.32 3.20 -26.92
N VAL A 135 -4.21 2.21 -26.88
CA VAL A 135 -4.15 1.00 -27.73
C VAL A 135 -4.11 1.39 -29.20
N GLN A 136 -4.97 2.35 -29.64
CA GLN A 136 -4.98 2.81 -31.01
C GLN A 136 -3.63 3.40 -31.45
N LYS A 137 -2.96 4.17 -30.59
CA LYS A 137 -1.61 4.70 -30.89
C LYS A 137 -0.59 3.57 -31.10
N ILE A 138 -0.65 2.50 -30.31
CA ILE A 138 0.23 1.32 -30.48
C ILE A 138 -0.06 0.63 -31.81
N MET A 139 -1.33 0.48 -32.16
CA MET A 139 -1.77 -0.11 -33.43
C MET A 139 -1.35 0.72 -34.64
N ASP A 140 -1.53 2.04 -34.61
CA ASP A 140 -1.17 2.96 -35.69
C ASP A 140 0.33 2.91 -35.99
N LYS A 141 1.16 2.63 -34.99
CA LYS A 141 2.60 2.41 -35.15
C LYS A 141 2.97 0.96 -35.50
N GLY A 142 1.96 0.10 -35.55
CA GLY A 142 2.08 -1.27 -36.04
C GLY A 142 2.68 -2.25 -35.03
N TYR A 143 2.73 -1.94 -33.73
CA TYR A 143 3.20 -2.85 -32.68
C TYR A 143 2.10 -3.68 -32.04
N ALA A 144 0.88 -3.64 -32.57
CA ALA A 144 -0.21 -4.48 -32.11
C ALA A 144 -1.00 -5.06 -33.28
N TYR A 145 -1.73 -6.13 -33.02
CA TYR A 145 -2.59 -6.81 -34.00
C TYR A 145 -3.92 -7.23 -33.39
N VAL A 146 -4.94 -7.35 -34.24
CA VAL A 146 -6.25 -7.88 -33.85
C VAL A 146 -6.30 -9.38 -34.11
N SER A 147 -6.78 -10.12 -33.11
CA SER A 147 -7.11 -11.55 -33.24
C SER A 147 -8.44 -11.83 -32.54
N ASN A 148 -9.39 -12.38 -33.27
CA ASN A 148 -10.75 -12.73 -32.79
C ASN A 148 -11.47 -11.59 -32.01
N GLY A 149 -11.19 -10.31 -32.36
CA GLY A 149 -11.76 -9.13 -31.71
C GLY A 149 -11.02 -8.66 -30.45
N SER A 150 -9.99 -9.38 -30.02
CA SER A 150 -9.03 -8.93 -29.02
C SER A 150 -7.84 -8.25 -29.71
N VAL A 151 -7.13 -7.35 -28.99
CA VAL A 151 -5.91 -6.69 -29.47
C VAL A 151 -4.74 -7.13 -28.61
N TYR A 152 -3.69 -7.58 -29.24
CA TYR A 152 -2.46 -8.05 -28.59
C TYR A 152 -1.27 -7.20 -29.00
N MET A 153 -0.35 -6.98 -28.05
CA MET A 153 0.98 -6.45 -28.32
C MET A 153 1.80 -7.46 -29.12
N ASP A 154 2.39 -7.04 -30.25
CA ASP A 154 3.32 -7.84 -31.06
C ASP A 154 4.73 -7.64 -30.48
N VAL A 155 5.05 -8.45 -29.47
CA VAL A 155 6.30 -8.31 -28.72
C VAL A 155 7.51 -8.68 -29.56
N GLU A 156 7.40 -9.65 -30.50
CA GLU A 156 8.49 -9.99 -31.42
C GLU A 156 8.84 -8.80 -32.33
N LYS A 157 7.81 -8.10 -32.83
CA LYS A 157 8.01 -6.90 -33.65
C LYS A 157 8.58 -5.75 -32.84
N TYR A 158 8.04 -5.53 -31.64
CA TYR A 158 8.55 -4.52 -30.71
C TYR A 158 10.03 -4.74 -30.39
N ALA A 159 10.43 -5.99 -30.13
CA ALA A 159 11.81 -6.35 -29.77
C ALA A 159 12.84 -6.09 -30.87
N LYS A 160 12.42 -5.88 -32.12
CA LYS A 160 13.31 -5.48 -33.23
C LYS A 160 13.76 -4.02 -33.14
N ASP A 161 12.93 -3.16 -32.54
CA ASP A 161 13.18 -1.72 -32.44
C ASP A 161 13.55 -1.29 -31.02
N TYR A 162 13.07 -2.01 -29.99
CA TYR A 162 13.24 -1.71 -28.56
C TYR A 162 13.57 -2.97 -27.77
N PRO A 163 14.46 -2.91 -26.75
CA PRO A 163 14.80 -4.07 -25.94
C PRO A 163 13.62 -4.45 -25.02
N TYR A 164 13.00 -5.61 -25.24
CA TYR A 164 12.03 -6.20 -24.29
C TYR A 164 12.79 -6.98 -23.19
N GLY A 165 12.31 -6.88 -21.95
CA GLY A 165 12.99 -7.48 -20.78
C GLY A 165 14.06 -6.58 -20.17
N LYS A 166 14.14 -5.30 -20.57
CA LYS A 166 15.13 -4.34 -20.07
C LYS A 166 15.04 -4.13 -18.56
N LEU A 167 13.81 -4.07 -18.01
CA LEU A 167 13.59 -3.88 -16.59
C LEU A 167 13.81 -5.17 -15.80
N SER A 168 13.19 -6.26 -16.25
CA SER A 168 13.22 -7.56 -15.58
C SER A 168 14.54 -8.30 -15.74
N GLY A 169 15.28 -8.02 -16.82
CA GLY A 169 16.48 -8.74 -17.20
C GLY A 169 16.21 -10.10 -17.85
N ARG A 170 14.95 -10.38 -18.20
CA ARG A 170 14.55 -11.60 -18.92
C ARG A 170 14.77 -11.43 -20.41
N ASN A 171 15.08 -12.51 -21.08
CA ASN A 171 15.09 -12.56 -22.55
C ASN A 171 13.82 -13.26 -23.07
N LEU A 172 13.51 -13.08 -24.37
CA LEU A 172 12.30 -13.66 -24.96
C LEU A 172 12.31 -15.19 -24.98
N GLU A 173 13.47 -15.83 -25.09
CA GLU A 173 13.61 -17.28 -25.10
C GLU A 173 13.23 -17.89 -23.73
N ASP A 174 13.67 -17.23 -22.65
CA ASP A 174 13.31 -17.65 -21.28
C ASP A 174 11.80 -17.51 -21.04
N ILE A 175 11.20 -16.41 -21.52
CA ILE A 175 9.77 -16.13 -21.38
C ILE A 175 8.94 -17.14 -22.16
N ASP A 176 9.35 -17.49 -23.38
CA ASP A 176 8.65 -18.47 -24.24
C ASP A 176 8.57 -19.87 -23.58
N THR A 177 9.63 -20.27 -22.90
CA THR A 177 9.65 -21.56 -22.19
C THR A 177 8.75 -21.61 -20.98
N GLU A 178 8.61 -20.51 -20.24
CA GLU A 178 7.76 -20.43 -19.05
C GLU A 178 6.26 -20.31 -19.38
N THR A 179 5.92 -19.75 -20.55
CA THR A 179 4.53 -19.45 -20.92
C THR A 179 3.85 -20.53 -21.80
N ARG A 180 4.59 -21.51 -22.28
CA ARG A 180 4.06 -22.58 -23.18
C ARG A 180 2.96 -23.46 -22.59
N GLU A 181 2.76 -23.46 -21.28
CA GLU A 181 1.79 -24.30 -20.57
C GLU A 181 0.48 -23.56 -20.18
N LEU A 182 0.33 -22.27 -20.54
CA LEU A 182 -0.85 -21.50 -20.18
C LEU A 182 -1.96 -21.64 -21.25
N ASP A 183 -3.20 -21.85 -20.82
CA ASP A 183 -4.39 -21.84 -21.67
C ASP A 183 -4.59 -20.47 -22.33
N GLY A 184 -5.14 -20.45 -23.56
CA GLY A 184 -5.47 -19.19 -24.26
C GLY A 184 -4.50 -18.74 -25.34
N GLN A 185 -3.53 -19.54 -25.68
CA GLN A 185 -2.49 -19.18 -26.66
C GLN A 185 -2.95 -19.26 -28.13
N GLN A 186 -4.15 -19.80 -28.41
CA GLN A 186 -4.63 -19.95 -29.80
C GLN A 186 -4.87 -18.63 -30.53
N GLU A 187 -5.10 -17.54 -29.80
CA GLU A 187 -5.34 -16.22 -30.38
C GLU A 187 -4.05 -15.40 -30.57
N LYS A 188 -2.96 -15.77 -29.89
CA LYS A 188 -1.69 -15.05 -29.92
C LYS A 188 -0.77 -15.56 -31.02
N LYS A 189 0.04 -14.67 -31.62
CA LYS A 189 1.11 -15.06 -32.54
C LYS A 189 2.25 -15.78 -31.80
N HIS A 190 2.59 -15.24 -30.62
CA HIS A 190 3.62 -15.77 -29.74
C HIS A 190 3.10 -15.86 -28.31
N SER A 191 3.59 -16.83 -27.54
CA SER A 191 3.21 -17.07 -26.15
C SER A 191 3.45 -15.86 -25.23
N PHE A 192 4.45 -15.07 -25.52
CA PHE A 192 4.83 -13.87 -24.79
C PHE A 192 4.10 -12.59 -25.19
N ASP A 193 3.25 -12.61 -26.25
CA ASP A 193 2.38 -11.50 -26.54
C ASP A 193 1.33 -11.34 -25.42
N PHE A 194 0.95 -10.11 -25.12
CA PHE A 194 0.01 -9.83 -24.05
C PHE A 194 -1.16 -8.94 -24.53
N ALA A 195 -2.30 -9.07 -23.86
CA ALA A 195 -3.50 -8.38 -24.25
C ALA A 195 -3.41 -6.87 -23.94
N LEU A 196 -3.81 -6.06 -24.92
CA LEU A 196 -4.06 -4.63 -24.79
C LEU A 196 -5.56 -4.34 -24.65
N TRP A 197 -6.38 -5.13 -25.34
CA TRP A 197 -7.83 -5.14 -25.28
C TRP A 197 -8.34 -6.57 -25.42
N LYS A 198 -9.20 -7.02 -24.51
CA LYS A 198 -9.82 -8.35 -24.58
C LYS A 198 -11.26 -8.24 -25.02
N LYS A 199 -11.65 -9.05 -26.00
CA LYS A 199 -13.06 -9.26 -26.35
C LYS A 199 -13.78 -9.90 -25.17
N ALA A 200 -14.89 -9.31 -24.75
CA ALA A 200 -15.71 -9.86 -23.68
C ALA A 200 -16.45 -11.14 -24.14
N ALA A 201 -16.53 -12.12 -23.25
CA ALA A 201 -17.47 -13.22 -23.40
C ALA A 201 -18.89 -12.74 -23.09
N PRO A 202 -19.93 -13.41 -23.59
CA PRO A 202 -21.33 -12.97 -23.40
C PRO A 202 -21.74 -12.81 -21.93
N GLU A 203 -21.13 -13.58 -21.03
CA GLU A 203 -21.34 -13.56 -19.59
C GLU A 203 -20.54 -12.48 -18.84
N HIS A 204 -19.61 -11.81 -19.53
CA HIS A 204 -18.77 -10.80 -18.91
C HIS A 204 -19.57 -9.50 -18.73
N ILE A 205 -19.86 -9.12 -17.47
CA ILE A 205 -20.75 -7.99 -17.16
C ILE A 205 -20.06 -6.65 -17.45
N MET A 206 -18.76 -6.53 -17.12
CA MET A 206 -18.00 -5.29 -17.28
C MET A 206 -17.31 -5.25 -18.64
N HIS A 207 -17.96 -4.69 -19.64
CA HIS A 207 -17.41 -4.50 -20.98
C HIS A 207 -17.89 -3.18 -21.60
N TRP A 208 -17.15 -2.70 -22.56
CA TRP A 208 -17.41 -1.43 -23.25
C TRP A 208 -17.21 -1.58 -24.75
N PRO A 209 -17.92 -0.78 -25.56
CA PRO A 209 -17.71 -0.74 -27.00
C PRO A 209 -16.32 -0.18 -27.33
N SER A 210 -15.64 -0.80 -28.28
CA SER A 210 -14.38 -0.34 -28.84
C SER A 210 -14.37 -0.49 -30.37
N PRO A 211 -13.36 0.05 -31.08
CA PRO A 211 -13.21 -0.17 -32.52
C PRO A 211 -13.02 -1.64 -32.90
N TRP A 212 -12.66 -2.52 -31.97
CA TRP A 212 -12.32 -3.91 -32.25
C TRP A 212 -13.43 -4.89 -31.84
N SER A 213 -14.04 -4.64 -30.68
CA SER A 213 -15.15 -5.47 -30.13
C SER A 213 -15.75 -4.82 -28.90
N GLU A 214 -16.90 -5.33 -28.45
CA GLU A 214 -17.30 -5.23 -27.04
C GLU A 214 -16.29 -5.97 -26.19
N GLY A 215 -15.69 -5.28 -25.20
CA GLY A 215 -14.58 -5.85 -24.44
C GLY A 215 -14.13 -4.96 -23.28
N PHE A 216 -12.95 -5.24 -22.81
CA PHE A 216 -12.32 -4.56 -21.67
C PHE A 216 -10.80 -4.43 -21.87
N PRO A 217 -10.12 -3.46 -21.22
CA PRO A 217 -8.69 -3.28 -21.36
C PRO A 217 -7.90 -4.44 -20.73
N GLY A 218 -6.75 -4.76 -21.32
CA GLY A 218 -5.76 -5.61 -20.67
C GLY A 218 -5.20 -4.94 -19.40
N TRP A 219 -4.90 -5.72 -18.38
CA TRP A 219 -4.47 -5.22 -17.07
C TRP A 219 -3.30 -4.23 -17.12
N HIS A 220 -2.34 -4.43 -18.01
CA HIS A 220 -1.15 -3.56 -18.10
C HIS A 220 -1.44 -2.20 -18.74
N MET A 221 -2.56 -2.06 -19.47
CA MET A 221 -2.93 -0.84 -20.19
C MET A 221 -3.36 0.29 -19.25
N GLU A 222 -3.96 -0.05 -18.11
CA GLU A 222 -4.52 0.94 -17.20
C GLU A 222 -3.47 1.92 -16.66
N CYS A 223 -2.33 1.41 -16.18
CA CYS A 223 -1.27 2.25 -15.61
C CYS A 223 -0.59 3.11 -16.68
N SER A 224 -0.36 2.57 -17.88
CA SER A 224 0.20 3.32 -19.01
C SER A 224 -0.71 4.48 -19.42
N ALA A 225 -2.01 4.25 -19.54
CA ALA A 225 -2.97 5.27 -19.97
C ALA A 225 -3.20 6.33 -18.87
N MET A 226 -3.42 5.90 -17.62
CA MET A 226 -3.69 6.81 -16.51
C MET A 226 -2.43 7.58 -16.09
N GLY A 227 -1.25 6.95 -16.11
CA GLY A 227 0.02 7.61 -15.88
C GLY A 227 0.27 8.74 -16.88
N THR A 228 0.09 8.44 -18.18
CA THR A 228 0.22 9.43 -19.24
C THR A 228 -0.80 10.57 -19.10
N LYS A 229 -2.04 10.27 -18.73
CA LYS A 229 -3.09 11.29 -18.57
C LYS A 229 -2.78 12.29 -17.45
N TYR A 230 -2.33 11.81 -16.30
CA TYR A 230 -2.20 12.66 -15.11
C TYR A 230 -0.80 13.21 -14.90
N LEU A 231 0.22 12.52 -15.38
CA LEU A 231 1.62 12.88 -15.17
C LEU A 231 2.33 13.32 -16.47
N GLY A 232 1.68 13.10 -17.62
CA GLY A 232 2.27 13.38 -18.93
C GLY A 232 2.98 12.17 -19.53
N GLU A 233 3.51 12.35 -20.74
CA GLU A 233 4.20 11.28 -21.47
C GLU A 233 5.51 10.82 -20.83
N GLN A 234 6.08 11.64 -19.97
CA GLN A 234 7.24 11.30 -19.12
C GLN A 234 7.02 11.86 -17.72
N PHE A 235 7.34 11.07 -16.71
CA PHE A 235 7.25 11.44 -15.29
C PHE A 235 8.41 10.84 -14.50
N ASP A 236 8.54 11.26 -13.24
CA ASP A 236 9.75 11.01 -12.47
C ASP A 236 9.83 9.58 -11.95
N ILE A 237 8.83 9.12 -11.20
CA ILE A 237 8.91 7.88 -10.43
C ILE A 237 7.71 6.99 -10.75
N HIS A 238 7.98 5.72 -11.05
CA HIS A 238 6.96 4.67 -11.06
C HIS A 238 7.36 3.57 -10.09
N GLY A 239 6.40 3.13 -9.28
CA GLY A 239 6.67 2.17 -8.24
C GLY A 239 5.60 1.12 -8.02
N GLY A 240 6.04 0.02 -7.37
CA GLY A 240 5.18 -1.10 -6.99
C GLY A 240 5.94 -2.20 -6.26
N GLY A 241 5.29 -3.33 -6.04
CA GLY A 241 5.94 -4.53 -5.54
C GLY A 241 6.88 -5.14 -6.58
N MET A 242 7.85 -5.91 -6.12
CA MET A 242 8.82 -6.62 -6.97
C MET A 242 8.15 -7.62 -7.92
N ASP A 243 6.99 -8.13 -7.54
CA ASP A 243 6.14 -9.02 -8.34
C ASP A 243 5.54 -8.33 -9.57
N LEU A 244 5.38 -7.01 -9.53
CA LEU A 244 4.91 -6.21 -10.67
C LEU A 244 6.01 -5.93 -11.71
N MET A 245 7.29 -6.12 -11.36
CA MET A 245 8.38 -5.84 -12.27
C MET A 245 8.22 -6.62 -13.59
N PHE A 246 7.79 -7.86 -13.50
CA PHE A 246 7.41 -8.70 -14.63
C PHE A 246 6.15 -9.52 -14.30
N PRO A 247 5.14 -9.57 -15.20
CA PRO A 247 5.12 -8.94 -16.54
C PRO A 247 4.67 -7.47 -16.57
N HIS A 248 4.06 -6.93 -15.50
CA HIS A 248 3.27 -5.68 -15.51
C HIS A 248 4.08 -4.45 -15.94
N HIS A 249 5.13 -4.08 -15.20
CA HIS A 249 5.93 -2.88 -15.50
C HIS A 249 6.77 -3.03 -16.78
N GLU A 250 7.22 -4.24 -17.11
CA GLU A 250 7.88 -4.50 -18.40
C GLU A 250 6.92 -4.25 -19.56
N ALA A 251 5.65 -4.68 -19.44
CA ALA A 251 4.61 -4.43 -20.43
C ALA A 251 4.31 -2.93 -20.57
N GLU A 252 4.30 -2.17 -19.47
CA GLU A 252 4.10 -0.71 -19.51
C GLU A 252 5.25 0.02 -20.24
N ILE A 253 6.49 -0.42 -20.06
CA ILE A 253 7.62 0.09 -20.84
C ILE A 253 7.40 -0.17 -22.33
N ALA A 254 7.00 -1.39 -22.67
CA ALA A 254 6.75 -1.75 -24.07
C ALA A 254 5.57 -0.93 -24.66
N GLN A 255 4.49 -0.76 -23.93
CA GLN A 255 3.34 0.05 -24.33
C GLN A 255 3.74 1.52 -24.57
N SER A 256 4.50 2.10 -23.63
CA SER A 256 4.94 3.49 -23.73
C SER A 256 5.89 3.72 -24.89
N CYS A 257 6.90 2.86 -25.06
CA CYS A 257 7.81 2.95 -26.20
C CYS A 257 7.09 2.75 -27.54
N ALA A 258 6.16 1.79 -27.62
CA ALA A 258 5.38 1.53 -28.81
C ALA A 258 4.45 2.70 -29.16
N ALA A 259 3.75 3.28 -28.17
CA ALA A 259 2.81 4.38 -28.39
C ALA A 259 3.49 5.73 -28.58
N LEU A 260 4.53 6.04 -27.78
CA LEU A 260 5.10 7.38 -27.68
C LEU A 260 6.50 7.50 -28.30
N GLY A 261 7.18 6.37 -28.58
CA GLY A 261 8.55 6.33 -29.11
C GLY A 261 9.61 6.62 -28.03
N LYS A 262 9.26 6.57 -26.77
CA LYS A 262 10.14 6.85 -25.62
C LYS A 262 9.65 6.18 -24.35
N GLU A 263 10.56 5.96 -23.41
CA GLU A 263 10.22 5.52 -22.06
C GLU A 263 9.48 6.62 -21.31
N SER A 264 8.42 6.25 -20.58
CA SER A 264 7.60 7.20 -19.82
C SER A 264 8.15 7.50 -18.42
N VAL A 265 9.03 6.65 -17.88
CA VAL A 265 9.45 6.70 -16.49
C VAL A 265 10.94 6.90 -16.36
N ARG A 266 11.35 7.83 -15.50
CA ARG A 266 12.77 8.09 -15.22
C ARG A 266 13.35 7.15 -14.18
N TYR A 267 12.62 6.91 -13.08
CA TYR A 267 13.06 6.07 -11.97
C TYR A 267 12.02 4.99 -11.69
N TRP A 268 12.41 3.74 -11.85
CA TRP A 268 11.61 2.58 -11.48
C TRP A 268 11.99 2.12 -10.08
N MET A 269 11.04 2.09 -9.16
CA MET A 269 11.27 1.71 -7.78
C MET A 269 10.42 0.51 -7.39
N HIS A 270 11.05 -0.51 -6.79
CA HIS A 270 10.35 -1.72 -6.37
C HIS A 270 10.66 -2.04 -4.92
N ASN A 271 9.63 -2.22 -4.11
CA ASN A 271 9.79 -2.81 -2.78
C ASN A 271 9.81 -4.34 -2.87
N ASN A 272 10.61 -4.96 -2.01
CA ASN A 272 10.69 -6.40 -1.94
C ASN A 272 9.47 -6.99 -1.21
N MET A 273 9.30 -8.32 -1.30
CA MET A 273 8.15 -9.05 -0.78
C MET A 273 8.13 -9.13 0.75
N ILE A 274 6.95 -9.42 1.30
CA ILE A 274 6.79 -9.94 2.65
C ILE A 274 6.53 -11.45 2.53
N THR A 275 7.25 -12.21 3.35
CA THR A 275 7.05 -13.66 3.53
C THR A 275 6.43 -13.96 4.89
N ILE A 276 5.85 -15.12 5.03
CA ILE A 276 5.33 -15.66 6.29
C ILE A 276 6.03 -16.99 6.53
N ALA A 277 6.87 -17.04 7.58
CA ALA A 277 7.73 -18.18 7.87
C ALA A 277 8.55 -18.63 6.64
N GLY A 278 9.18 -17.66 5.96
CA GLY A 278 10.03 -17.88 4.79
C GLY A 278 9.26 -18.21 3.49
N LYS A 279 7.94 -18.26 3.50
CA LYS A 279 7.11 -18.60 2.33
C LYS A 279 6.35 -17.35 1.82
N LYS A 280 6.14 -17.29 0.51
CA LYS A 280 5.25 -16.28 -0.08
C LYS A 280 3.86 -16.40 0.55
N MET A 281 3.24 -15.25 0.87
CA MET A 281 1.85 -15.23 1.33
C MET A 281 0.91 -15.58 0.18
N GLY A 282 -0.05 -16.46 0.44
CA GLY A 282 -1.03 -16.86 -0.58
C GLY A 282 -2.11 -17.78 -0.02
N LYS A 283 -3.31 -17.69 -0.59
CA LYS A 283 -4.45 -18.54 -0.18
C LYS A 283 -4.17 -20.05 -0.32
N SER A 284 -3.40 -20.42 -1.35
CA SER A 284 -2.99 -21.81 -1.58
C SER A 284 -2.03 -22.38 -0.52
N TYR A 285 -1.39 -21.50 0.27
CA TYR A 285 -0.47 -21.90 1.35
C TYR A 285 -1.12 -21.85 2.73
N ASN A 286 -2.41 -21.52 2.82
CA ASN A 286 -3.14 -21.28 4.09
C ASN A 286 -2.43 -20.29 5.04
N ASN A 287 -1.70 -19.33 4.47
CA ASN A 287 -0.98 -18.31 5.22
C ASN A 287 -1.40 -16.88 4.82
N PHE A 288 -2.61 -16.75 4.27
CA PHE A 288 -3.14 -15.45 3.86
C PHE A 288 -3.85 -14.78 5.03
N ILE A 289 -3.32 -13.64 5.48
CA ILE A 289 -3.84 -12.88 6.62
C ILE A 289 -4.18 -11.46 6.16
N THR A 290 -5.40 -11.01 6.37
CA THR A 290 -5.83 -9.63 6.09
C THR A 290 -5.34 -8.66 7.16
N LEU A 291 -5.26 -7.36 6.83
CA LEU A 291 -4.91 -6.34 7.82
C LEU A 291 -5.92 -6.28 8.97
N GLU A 292 -7.21 -6.42 8.67
CA GLU A 292 -8.25 -6.48 9.70
C GLU A 292 -8.04 -7.64 10.67
N GLN A 293 -7.65 -8.83 10.17
CA GLN A 293 -7.32 -9.97 11.01
C GLN A 293 -6.10 -9.70 11.89
N PHE A 294 -5.06 -9.02 11.37
CA PHE A 294 -3.94 -8.56 12.20
C PHE A 294 -4.39 -7.65 13.31
N PHE A 295 -5.24 -6.67 12.99
CA PHE A 295 -5.71 -5.69 13.97
C PHE A 295 -6.63 -6.30 15.03
N ALA A 296 -7.44 -7.29 14.64
CA ALA A 296 -8.35 -7.98 15.54
C ALA A 296 -7.73 -9.20 16.26
N GLY A 297 -6.60 -9.72 15.80
CA GLY A 297 -5.98 -10.94 16.32
C GLY A 297 -6.80 -12.22 16.05
N ASN A 298 -7.66 -12.21 15.04
CA ASN A 298 -8.62 -13.29 14.79
C ASN A 298 -8.20 -14.22 13.63
N HIS A 299 -6.97 -14.66 13.62
CA HIS A 299 -6.46 -15.63 12.65
C HIS A 299 -5.61 -16.69 13.35
N GLU A 300 -5.67 -17.94 12.90
CA GLU A 300 -4.97 -19.08 13.54
C GLU A 300 -3.44 -18.92 13.64
N LEU A 301 -2.83 -18.14 12.75
CA LEU A 301 -1.40 -17.84 12.76
C LEU A 301 -1.03 -16.67 13.67
N LEU A 302 -1.99 -16.00 14.31
CA LEU A 302 -1.77 -14.84 15.17
C LEU A 302 -1.96 -15.24 16.65
N GLU A 303 -0.99 -14.93 17.49
CA GLU A 303 -1.06 -15.18 18.93
C GLU A 303 -1.79 -14.04 19.69
N GLN A 304 -1.85 -12.86 19.10
CA GLN A 304 -2.49 -11.68 19.65
C GLN A 304 -2.87 -10.67 18.57
N PRO A 305 -3.74 -9.68 18.86
CA PRO A 305 -3.95 -8.52 17.99
C PRO A 305 -2.69 -7.65 17.94
N PHE A 306 -2.45 -7.03 16.79
CA PHE A 306 -1.35 -6.08 16.60
C PHE A 306 -1.89 -4.74 16.10
N SER A 307 -1.47 -3.64 16.73
CA SER A 307 -1.91 -2.32 16.31
C SER A 307 -1.45 -2.01 14.87
N PRO A 308 -2.23 -1.19 14.12
CA PRO A 308 -1.81 -0.74 12.78
C PRO A 308 -0.42 -0.09 12.79
N MET A 309 -0.10 0.65 13.85
CA MET A 309 1.18 1.31 14.00
C MET A 309 2.33 0.33 14.26
N THR A 310 2.07 -0.81 14.94
CA THR A 310 3.02 -1.91 15.07
C THR A 310 3.35 -2.50 13.69
N ILE A 311 2.36 -2.71 12.83
CA ILE A 311 2.57 -3.20 11.46
C ILE A 311 3.38 -2.19 10.64
N ARG A 312 3.05 -0.90 10.71
CA ARG A 312 3.82 0.16 10.05
C ARG A 312 5.27 0.16 10.52
N PHE A 313 5.50 0.14 11.82
CA PHE A 313 6.83 0.15 12.40
C PHE A 313 7.63 -1.10 12.01
N PHE A 314 7.03 -2.27 12.08
CA PHE A 314 7.63 -3.53 11.63
C PHE A 314 8.12 -3.46 10.18
N ILE A 315 7.31 -2.92 9.28
CA ILE A 315 7.67 -2.74 7.88
C ILE A 315 8.84 -1.77 7.72
N LEU A 316 8.85 -0.66 8.47
CA LEU A 316 9.90 0.37 8.40
C LEU A 316 11.23 -0.03 9.04
N GLN A 317 11.24 -1.07 9.90
CA GLN A 317 12.47 -1.62 10.47
C GLN A 317 13.35 -2.35 9.46
N ALA A 318 12.83 -2.67 8.28
CA ALA A 318 13.59 -3.24 7.17
C ALA A 318 13.67 -2.26 6.01
N HIS A 319 14.82 -2.23 5.34
CA HIS A 319 14.95 -1.46 4.11
C HIS A 319 13.91 -1.93 3.07
N TYR A 320 13.32 -1.01 2.29
CA TYR A 320 12.22 -1.36 1.38
C TYR A 320 12.61 -2.41 0.32
N ARG A 321 13.89 -2.46 -0.07
CA ARG A 321 14.42 -3.47 -1.02
C ARG A 321 14.75 -4.82 -0.37
N SER A 322 14.73 -4.92 0.95
CA SER A 322 14.96 -6.19 1.66
C SER A 322 13.66 -6.97 1.82
N THR A 323 13.72 -8.29 1.76
CA THR A 323 12.59 -9.14 2.16
C THR A 323 12.30 -8.96 3.65
N VAL A 324 11.03 -8.94 4.00
CA VAL A 324 10.56 -8.92 5.40
C VAL A 324 9.84 -10.23 5.67
N ASP A 325 10.29 -10.95 6.69
CA ASP A 325 9.64 -12.19 7.11
C ASP A 325 8.77 -11.95 8.35
N PHE A 326 7.50 -12.24 8.21
CA PHE A 326 6.55 -12.14 9.31
C PHE A 326 6.68 -13.35 10.24
N SER A 327 6.73 -13.07 11.54
CA SER A 327 6.45 -14.02 12.62
C SER A 327 5.82 -13.27 13.81
N ASN A 328 5.12 -13.97 14.70
CA ASN A 328 4.59 -13.37 15.94
C ASN A 328 5.71 -12.74 16.76
N ASP A 329 6.82 -13.44 16.94
CA ASP A 329 7.99 -12.93 17.68
C ASP A 329 8.52 -11.62 17.10
N ALA A 330 8.58 -11.51 15.75
CA ALA A 330 9.05 -10.30 15.09
C ALA A 330 8.08 -9.13 15.31
N LEU A 331 6.77 -9.37 15.25
CA LEU A 331 5.78 -8.33 15.56
C LEU A 331 5.77 -7.94 17.03
N VAL A 332 5.89 -8.89 17.95
CA VAL A 332 6.03 -8.61 19.39
C VAL A 332 7.29 -7.79 19.67
N ALA A 333 8.39 -8.10 18.99
CA ALA A 333 9.63 -7.30 19.09
C ALA A 333 9.43 -5.89 18.54
N ALA A 334 8.73 -5.74 17.40
CA ALA A 334 8.40 -4.44 16.82
C ALA A 334 7.49 -3.62 17.75
N GLU A 335 6.46 -4.23 18.33
CA GLU A 335 5.56 -3.59 19.31
C GLU A 335 6.32 -3.05 20.51
N LYS A 336 7.21 -3.87 21.12
CA LYS A 336 8.08 -3.44 22.22
C LYS A 336 9.02 -2.30 21.79
N GLY A 337 9.56 -2.38 20.60
CA GLY A 337 10.41 -1.32 20.03
C GLY A 337 9.65 0.00 19.88
N LEU A 338 8.47 -0.06 19.29
CA LEU A 338 7.59 1.10 19.11
C LEU A 338 7.17 1.70 20.45
N ALA A 339 6.78 0.87 21.43
CA ALA A 339 6.42 1.32 22.77
C ALA A 339 7.57 2.10 23.44
N ARG A 340 8.82 1.65 23.29
CA ARG A 340 10.01 2.36 23.80
C ARG A 340 10.22 3.72 23.12
N LEU A 341 10.01 3.83 21.82
CA LEU A 341 10.08 5.11 21.11
C LEU A 341 8.94 6.04 21.54
N THR A 342 7.74 5.52 21.68
CA THR A 342 6.58 6.27 22.18
C THR A 342 6.82 6.83 23.58
N GLU A 343 7.33 6.01 24.48
CA GLU A 343 7.69 6.46 25.84
C GLU A 343 8.76 7.55 25.80
N ALA A 344 9.82 7.37 25.00
CA ALA A 344 10.88 8.38 24.86
C ALA A 344 10.33 9.70 24.31
N TYR A 345 9.43 9.66 23.30
CA TYR A 345 8.76 10.84 22.75
C TYR A 345 7.92 11.56 23.81
N GLN A 346 7.10 10.83 24.57
CA GLN A 346 6.29 11.41 25.64
C GLN A 346 7.13 12.03 26.75
N ARG A 347 8.26 11.41 27.11
CA ARG A 347 9.24 11.95 28.06
C ARG A 347 9.87 13.23 27.51
N LEU A 348 10.29 13.23 26.25
CA LEU A 348 10.88 14.41 25.56
C LEU A 348 9.96 15.63 25.63
N MET A 349 8.64 15.43 25.45
CA MET A 349 7.68 16.53 25.52
C MET A 349 7.54 17.12 26.94
N LYS A 350 7.86 16.35 27.99
CA LYS A 350 7.78 16.77 29.40
C LYS A 350 9.07 17.35 29.95
N ILE A 351 10.22 17.17 29.28
CA ILE A 351 11.52 17.68 29.72
C ILE A 351 11.48 19.22 29.76
N LYS A 352 12.04 19.77 30.83
CA LYS A 352 12.32 21.21 30.98
C LYS A 352 13.79 21.47 30.70
N ALA A 353 14.09 22.55 29.99
CA ALA A 353 15.44 22.94 29.67
C ALA A 353 16.24 23.36 30.92
N SER A 354 17.53 23.14 30.86
CA SER A 354 18.54 23.61 31.83
C SER A 354 19.44 24.68 31.19
N ALA A 355 20.32 25.28 31.96
CA ALA A 355 21.26 26.28 31.45
C ALA A 355 22.27 25.68 30.44
N THR A 356 22.67 24.43 30.62
CA THR A 356 23.66 23.74 29.78
C THR A 356 23.25 22.29 29.56
N SER A 357 23.79 21.69 28.50
CA SER A 357 23.66 20.27 28.23
C SER A 357 24.82 19.47 28.82
N SER A 358 24.51 18.37 29.47
CA SER A 358 25.50 17.31 29.86
C SER A 358 25.34 16.07 28.98
N VAL A 359 24.26 15.97 28.22
CA VAL A 359 24.05 14.92 27.22
C VAL A 359 24.38 15.44 25.82
N GLU A 360 24.96 14.59 25.00
CA GLU A 360 25.20 14.89 23.59
C GLU A 360 24.02 14.40 22.75
N ILE A 361 23.41 15.31 22.01
CA ILE A 361 22.44 14.95 20.95
C ILE A 361 23.15 14.82 19.61
N GLY A 362 24.42 15.27 19.54
CA GLY A 362 25.25 15.19 18.34
C GLY A 362 24.62 15.86 17.11
N ASN A 363 25.02 15.39 15.96
CA ASN A 363 24.47 15.78 14.65
C ASN A 363 23.31 14.85 14.24
N LEU A 364 22.33 14.67 15.13
CA LEU A 364 21.22 13.71 14.91
C LEU A 364 20.44 14.03 13.64
N ARG A 365 20.19 15.31 13.35
CA ARG A 365 19.48 15.77 12.15
C ARG A 365 20.23 15.33 10.88
N GLU A 366 21.52 15.61 10.82
CA GLU A 366 22.37 15.29 9.68
C GLU A 366 22.43 13.77 9.47
N ARG A 367 22.60 13.00 10.53
CA ARG A 367 22.62 11.52 10.46
C ARG A 367 21.29 10.94 9.95
N CYS A 368 20.17 11.48 10.41
CA CYS A 368 18.86 11.07 9.92
C CYS A 368 18.66 11.49 8.45
N GLN A 369 19.12 12.68 8.07
CA GLN A 369 19.08 13.17 6.69
C GLN A 369 19.93 12.29 5.77
N GLU A 370 21.16 11.99 6.17
CA GLU A 370 22.07 11.13 5.40
C GLU A 370 21.48 9.73 5.19
N ALA A 371 20.84 9.16 6.22
CA ALA A 371 20.17 7.88 6.12
C ALA A 371 18.98 7.91 5.15
N MET A 372 18.15 8.96 5.20
CA MET A 372 17.05 9.12 4.25
C MET A 372 17.54 9.42 2.83
N ASP A 373 18.59 10.21 2.70
CA ASP A 373 19.23 10.51 1.41
C ASP A 373 19.89 9.26 0.78
N ASP A 374 20.22 8.24 1.59
CA ASP A 374 20.74 6.97 1.13
C ASP A 374 19.62 5.95 0.87
N ASP A 375 18.85 6.19 -0.19
CA ASP A 375 17.84 5.25 -0.68
C ASP A 375 16.74 4.94 0.37
N LEU A 376 16.29 5.98 1.10
CA LEU A 376 15.21 5.87 2.08
C LEU A 376 15.50 4.86 3.20
N ASN A 377 16.68 4.88 3.78
CA ASN A 377 17.15 3.91 4.77
C ASN A 377 16.47 4.11 6.14
N SER A 378 15.17 3.83 6.21
CA SER A 378 14.36 3.95 7.43
C SER A 378 14.91 3.17 8.63
N PRO A 379 15.48 1.93 8.49
CA PRO A 379 16.04 1.22 9.65
C PRO A 379 17.19 1.98 10.31
N ILE A 380 18.02 2.68 9.55
CA ILE A 380 19.10 3.50 10.13
C ILE A 380 18.53 4.73 10.83
N VAL A 381 17.52 5.40 10.28
CA VAL A 381 16.81 6.48 11.00
C VAL A 381 16.24 5.99 12.32
N ILE A 382 15.57 4.84 12.34
CA ILE A 382 15.03 4.22 13.54
C ILE A 382 16.14 3.93 14.56
N SER A 383 17.31 3.44 14.11
CA SER A 383 18.47 3.22 14.99
C SER A 383 18.93 4.53 15.65
N HIS A 384 19.02 5.62 14.88
CA HIS A 384 19.41 6.94 15.40
C HIS A 384 18.39 7.49 16.42
N LEU A 385 17.10 7.25 16.18
CA LEU A 385 16.06 7.61 17.15
C LEU A 385 16.20 6.81 18.46
N PHE A 386 16.51 5.51 18.41
CA PHE A 386 16.80 4.72 19.59
C PHE A 386 18.04 5.19 20.36
N ASP A 387 19.09 5.62 19.66
CA ASP A 387 20.27 6.18 20.32
C ASP A 387 19.92 7.48 21.04
N SER A 388 19.16 8.37 20.39
CA SER A 388 18.72 9.62 21.02
C SER A 388 17.72 9.42 22.17
N ALA A 389 16.91 8.34 22.13
CA ALA A 389 16.02 7.97 23.23
C ALA A 389 16.78 7.70 24.54
N ARG A 390 18.01 7.21 24.49
CA ARG A 390 18.86 7.04 25.69
C ARG A 390 19.21 8.37 26.33
N ALA A 391 19.57 9.37 25.53
CA ALA A 391 19.83 10.73 26.03
C ALA A 391 18.56 11.35 26.63
N ILE A 392 17.41 11.20 25.98
CA ILE A 392 16.10 11.64 26.48
C ILE A 392 15.82 11.03 27.86
N ASN A 393 15.97 9.72 28.00
CA ASN A 393 15.74 9.01 29.27
C ASN A 393 16.71 9.46 30.36
N THR A 394 18.00 9.67 30.03
CA THR A 394 19.01 10.19 30.97
C THR A 394 18.62 11.55 31.53
N VAL A 395 18.15 12.47 30.70
CA VAL A 395 17.69 13.79 31.12
C VAL A 395 16.39 13.70 31.92
N PHE A 396 15.43 12.92 31.46
CA PHE A 396 14.14 12.75 32.13
C PHE A 396 14.29 12.16 33.54
N ASP A 397 15.19 11.22 33.71
CA ASP A 397 15.50 10.59 35.00
C ASP A 397 16.32 11.49 35.92
N GLY A 398 16.64 12.71 35.52
CA GLY A 398 17.44 13.66 36.32
C GLY A 398 18.93 13.33 36.40
N LYS A 399 19.43 12.42 35.55
CA LYS A 399 20.85 11.99 35.51
C LYS A 399 21.67 12.81 34.50
N GLY A 400 21.04 13.72 33.80
CA GLY A 400 21.64 14.60 32.81
C GLY A 400 20.85 15.89 32.67
N THR A 401 21.41 16.86 31.94
CA THR A 401 20.79 18.14 31.62
C THR A 401 20.80 18.38 30.12
N ILE A 402 19.86 19.21 29.63
CA ILE A 402 19.77 19.61 28.23
C ILE A 402 19.46 21.10 28.15
N SER A 403 20.19 21.84 27.31
CA SER A 403 19.95 23.26 27.05
C SER A 403 18.64 23.51 26.29
N GLU A 404 18.15 24.74 26.35
CA GLU A 404 16.96 25.15 25.57
C GLU A 404 17.13 24.90 24.06
N ALA A 405 18.32 25.24 23.53
CA ALA A 405 18.63 25.08 22.12
C ALA A 405 18.63 23.60 21.70
N ASP A 406 19.32 22.76 22.47
CA ASP A 406 19.41 21.32 22.19
C ASP A 406 18.06 20.62 22.36
N LEU A 407 17.27 21.01 23.37
CA LEU A 407 15.93 20.46 23.58
C LEU A 407 14.98 20.82 22.42
N LYS A 408 15.06 22.05 21.95
CA LYS A 408 14.29 22.50 20.77
C LYS A 408 14.69 21.70 19.54
N GLU A 409 15.98 21.59 19.27
CA GLU A 409 16.50 20.80 18.14
C GLU A 409 16.06 19.34 18.21
N LEU A 410 16.20 18.73 19.38
CA LEU A 410 15.81 17.33 19.58
C LEU A 410 14.31 17.09 19.34
N ARG A 411 13.44 17.99 19.80
CA ARG A 411 11.98 17.95 19.53
C ARG A 411 11.68 18.11 18.05
N GLU A 412 12.35 19.02 17.36
CA GLU A 412 12.17 19.22 15.93
C GLU A 412 12.63 18.00 15.12
N VAL A 413 13.76 17.38 15.49
CA VAL A 413 14.25 16.17 14.83
C VAL A 413 13.28 15.02 15.01
N TRP A 414 12.78 14.79 16.22
CA TRP A 414 11.81 13.73 16.48
C TRP A 414 10.49 13.98 15.74
N LYS A 415 9.99 15.20 15.75
CA LYS A 415 8.82 15.57 14.96
C LYS A 415 9.05 15.28 13.47
N THR A 416 10.14 15.78 12.92
CA THR A 416 10.44 15.65 11.49
C THR A 416 10.60 14.17 11.09
N TYR A 417 11.49 13.45 11.75
CA TYR A 417 11.83 12.10 11.28
C TYR A 417 10.90 11.02 11.82
N ALA A 418 10.52 11.05 13.08
CA ALA A 418 9.65 10.03 13.64
C ALA A 418 8.19 10.20 13.22
N THR A 419 7.63 11.43 13.32
CA THR A 419 6.20 11.64 13.04
C THR A 419 5.92 12.04 11.61
N ASP A 420 6.63 13.02 11.06
CA ASP A 420 6.29 13.55 9.73
C ASP A 420 6.79 12.62 8.60
N ILE A 421 8.02 12.11 8.66
CA ILE A 421 8.63 11.27 7.62
C ILE A 421 8.31 9.79 7.81
N LEU A 422 8.65 9.19 8.97
CA LEU A 422 8.31 7.79 9.22
C LEU A 422 6.81 7.57 9.47
N GLY A 423 6.05 8.64 9.71
CA GLY A 423 4.60 8.60 9.93
C GLY A 423 4.19 7.82 11.17
N LEU A 424 5.05 7.77 12.21
CA LEU A 424 4.74 7.11 13.46
C LEU A 424 3.86 8.02 14.32
N GLN A 425 2.79 7.47 14.88
CA GLN A 425 1.91 8.15 15.82
C GLN A 425 2.40 7.87 17.24
N LEU A 426 3.13 8.83 17.85
CA LEU A 426 3.78 8.67 19.14
C LEU A 426 3.08 9.43 20.29
N ASP A 427 2.02 10.17 20.00
CA ASP A 427 1.30 11.02 20.97
C ASP A 427 0.42 10.24 21.97
N GLY A 428 0.54 8.90 22.00
CA GLY A 428 -0.28 8.06 22.90
C GLY A 428 -1.60 7.61 22.30
N ALA A 429 -1.85 7.92 21.03
CA ALA A 429 -3.02 7.40 20.28
C ALA A 429 -2.97 5.86 20.03
N GLN A 430 -1.99 5.15 20.61
CA GLN A 430 -2.00 3.68 20.66
C GLN A 430 -3.14 3.10 21.51
N ASP A 431 -3.82 3.95 22.29
CA ASP A 431 -5.01 3.58 23.05
C ASP A 431 -6.30 3.48 22.21
N ALA A 432 -6.23 3.66 20.90
CA ALA A 432 -7.44 3.43 20.09
C ALA A 432 -7.90 1.95 20.16
N GLY A 433 -6.98 0.99 20.27
CA GLY A 433 -7.30 -0.42 20.56
C GLY A 433 -7.72 -0.63 22.01
N ALA A 434 -6.91 -0.20 22.97
CA ALA A 434 -7.23 -0.28 24.39
C ALA A 434 -8.44 0.61 24.75
N GLY A 435 -8.59 1.77 24.12
CA GLY A 435 -9.78 2.61 24.23
C GLY A 435 -11.02 1.95 23.61
N MET A 436 -10.87 1.26 22.49
CA MET A 436 -11.96 0.50 21.86
C MET A 436 -12.32 -0.75 22.68
N ASP A 437 -11.35 -1.43 23.27
CA ASP A 437 -11.61 -2.58 24.16
C ASP A 437 -12.20 -2.12 25.49
N ALA A 438 -11.72 -1.02 26.06
CA ALA A 438 -12.34 -0.39 27.24
C ALA A 438 -13.76 0.10 26.92
N TYR A 439 -13.99 0.67 25.75
CA TYR A 439 -15.28 1.09 25.25
C TYR A 439 -16.24 -0.10 25.05
N LYS A 440 -15.79 -1.16 24.35
CA LYS A 440 -16.57 -2.41 24.21
C LYS A 440 -16.87 -3.01 25.59
N GLY A 441 -15.86 -3.12 26.45
CA GLY A 441 -16.03 -3.61 27.80
C GLY A 441 -17.02 -2.80 28.64
N ALA A 442 -17.02 -1.47 28.51
CA ALA A 442 -18.00 -0.61 29.18
C ALA A 442 -19.43 -0.80 28.65
N VAL A 443 -19.60 -0.93 27.32
CA VAL A 443 -20.90 -1.23 26.71
C VAL A 443 -21.40 -2.62 27.12
N ASP A 444 -20.54 -3.63 27.07
CA ASP A 444 -20.87 -4.98 27.50
C ASP A 444 -21.23 -5.04 29.00
N MET A 445 -20.52 -4.29 29.84
CA MET A 445 -20.85 -4.15 31.26
C MET A 445 -22.23 -3.56 31.45
N LEU A 446 -22.58 -2.46 30.77
CA LEU A 446 -23.91 -1.84 30.82
C LEU A 446 -25.02 -2.79 30.34
N LEU A 447 -24.75 -3.54 29.26
CA LEU A 447 -25.72 -4.51 28.73
C LEU A 447 -25.87 -5.73 29.64
N ASN A 448 -24.83 -6.17 30.34
CA ASN A 448 -24.93 -7.18 31.40
C ASN A 448 -25.75 -6.68 32.61
N MET A 449 -25.52 -5.45 33.05
CA MET A 449 -26.35 -4.82 34.08
C MET A 449 -27.84 -4.74 33.67
N ARG A 450 -28.10 -4.43 32.40
CA ARG A 450 -29.46 -4.45 31.82
C ARG A 450 -30.08 -5.86 31.88
N LEU A 451 -29.32 -6.90 31.54
CA LEU A 451 -29.80 -8.29 31.63
C LEU A 451 -30.11 -8.70 33.08
N GLU A 452 -29.26 -8.29 34.02
CA GLU A 452 -29.46 -8.54 35.44
C GLU A 452 -30.71 -7.83 35.95
N ALA A 453 -30.93 -6.57 35.58
CA ALA A 453 -32.16 -5.83 35.88
C ALA A 453 -33.41 -6.56 35.32
N LYS A 454 -33.35 -7.06 34.08
CA LYS A 454 -34.42 -7.90 33.52
C LYS A 454 -34.70 -9.16 34.34
N ARG A 455 -33.66 -9.89 34.76
CA ARG A 455 -33.79 -11.10 35.58
C ARG A 455 -34.46 -10.79 36.94
N ASN A 456 -34.15 -9.63 37.50
CA ASN A 456 -34.68 -9.13 38.76
C ASN A 456 -36.06 -8.44 38.61
N LYS A 457 -36.62 -8.43 37.38
CA LYS A 457 -37.89 -7.75 37.03
C LYS A 457 -37.88 -6.23 37.28
N ASP A 458 -36.69 -5.62 37.33
CA ASP A 458 -36.50 -4.17 37.35
C ASP A 458 -36.51 -3.63 35.91
N TRP A 459 -37.70 -3.47 35.37
CA TRP A 459 -37.92 -2.99 34.01
C TRP A 459 -37.51 -1.53 33.85
N GLY A 460 -37.61 -0.72 34.90
CA GLY A 460 -37.24 0.70 34.90
C GLY A 460 -35.74 0.89 34.60
N THR A 461 -34.88 0.17 35.32
CA THR A 461 -33.39 0.21 35.08
C THR A 461 -33.04 -0.39 33.73
N SER A 462 -33.69 -1.50 33.34
CA SER A 462 -33.46 -2.12 32.03
C SER A 462 -33.76 -1.18 30.86
N ASP A 463 -34.91 -0.50 30.88
CA ASP A 463 -35.33 0.43 29.84
C ASP A 463 -34.47 1.70 29.82
N LYS A 464 -34.09 2.21 31.00
CA LYS A 464 -33.18 3.36 31.11
C LYS A 464 -31.85 3.12 30.43
N ILE A 465 -31.23 1.96 30.66
CA ILE A 465 -29.94 1.59 30.01
C ILE A 465 -30.12 1.45 28.50
N ARG A 466 -31.17 0.77 28.06
CA ARG A 466 -31.48 0.60 26.64
C ARG A 466 -31.64 1.94 25.92
N ASN A 467 -32.47 2.82 26.47
CA ASN A 467 -32.79 4.11 25.87
C ASN A 467 -31.54 5.00 25.79
N ALA A 468 -30.76 5.06 26.88
CA ALA A 468 -29.52 5.82 26.88
C ALA A 468 -28.53 5.34 25.82
N LEU A 469 -28.34 4.03 25.64
CA LEU A 469 -27.49 3.48 24.61
C LEU A 469 -28.06 3.75 23.20
N THR A 470 -29.39 3.67 23.03
CA THR A 470 -30.03 3.98 21.74
C THR A 470 -29.89 5.46 21.37
N GLU A 471 -30.03 6.38 22.34
CA GLU A 471 -29.78 7.82 22.13
C GLU A 471 -28.30 8.12 21.71
N LEU A 472 -27.37 7.28 22.16
CA LEU A 472 -25.95 7.35 21.74
C LEU A 472 -25.68 6.67 20.40
N GLY A 473 -26.70 6.15 19.70
CA GLY A 473 -26.59 5.57 18.36
C GLY A 473 -26.43 4.04 18.33
N PHE A 474 -26.47 3.35 19.51
CA PHE A 474 -26.33 1.90 19.54
C PHE A 474 -27.62 1.18 19.11
N THR A 475 -27.45 0.17 18.27
CA THR A 475 -28.48 -0.82 17.98
C THR A 475 -28.28 -2.04 18.86
N ILE A 476 -29.30 -2.39 19.69
CA ILE A 476 -29.23 -3.51 20.63
C ILE A 476 -30.26 -4.56 20.25
N LYS A 477 -29.84 -5.80 20.11
CA LYS A 477 -30.66 -6.96 19.79
C LYS A 477 -30.55 -7.99 20.90
N ASP A 478 -31.68 -8.32 21.54
CA ASP A 478 -31.73 -9.39 22.52
C ASP A 478 -31.67 -10.75 21.83
N THR A 479 -30.85 -11.66 22.33
CA THR A 479 -30.74 -13.05 21.89
C THR A 479 -31.19 -14.01 22.97
N LYS A 480 -31.33 -15.31 22.65
CA LYS A 480 -31.73 -16.30 23.66
C LYS A 480 -30.74 -16.42 24.81
N ASP A 481 -29.48 -16.19 24.54
CA ASP A 481 -28.38 -16.43 25.48
C ASP A 481 -27.70 -15.12 25.95
N GLY A 482 -28.19 -13.94 25.50
CA GLY A 482 -27.62 -12.66 25.88
C GLY A 482 -28.07 -11.49 25.02
N PHE A 483 -27.13 -10.75 24.41
CA PHE A 483 -27.37 -9.61 23.54
C PHE A 483 -26.31 -9.53 22.44
N GLU A 484 -26.69 -8.92 21.34
CA GLU A 484 -25.78 -8.41 20.30
C GLU A 484 -25.97 -6.90 20.18
N TRP A 485 -24.90 -6.18 19.85
CA TRP A 485 -24.98 -4.75 19.64
C TRP A 485 -24.04 -4.29 18.52
N SER A 486 -24.40 -3.18 17.89
CA SER A 486 -23.60 -2.45 16.91
C SER A 486 -23.80 -0.95 17.08
N LEU A 487 -22.84 -0.17 16.62
CA LEU A 487 -22.93 1.29 16.56
C LEU A 487 -23.33 1.70 15.16
#